data_d760d5ee2b3ba1097bd0624e295d646b
#
_entry.id   d760d5ee2b3ba1097bd0624e295d646b
#
_cell.length_a   1.000
_cell.length_b   1.000
_cell.length_c   1.000
_cell.angle_alpha   90.00
_cell.angle_beta   90.00
_cell.angle_gamma   90.00
#
_symmetry.space_group_name_H-M   'P 1'
#
loop_
_entity.id
_entity.type
_entity.pdbx_description
1 polymer ?
#
loop_
_entity_poly.entity_id
_entity_poly.type
_entity_poly.pdbx_seq_one_letter_code
_entity_poly.pdbx_strand_id
1 'polypeptide(L)'
;MLTVDEAKNIGIKACIEKIGYDFCREHADNATSGYSEEDGVVNCFVGVSDEPTKQCDISEVNKLVLTSGKKWPYAARCYVSLDDGEIRFCEIRRPS
;
A
#
# COMPACT_ATOMS: atom_id res chain seq x y z
N MET A 1 -0.54 -9.12 22.39
CA MET A 1 -1.30 -8.15 21.57
C MET A 1 -0.34 -7.14 20.96
N LEU A 2 -0.50 -6.83 19.69
CA LEU A 2 0.34 -5.86 18.98
C LEU A 2 -0.22 -4.45 19.16
N THR A 3 0.66 -3.46 19.13
CA THR A 3 0.22 -2.07 18.94
C THR A 3 -0.14 -1.84 17.49
N VAL A 4 -0.87 -0.76 17.22
CA VAL A 4 -1.22 -0.38 15.84
C VAL A 4 0.04 -0.13 15.02
N ASP A 5 1.06 0.53 15.60
CA ASP A 5 2.33 0.77 14.90
C ASP A 5 3.05 -0.53 14.54
N GLU A 6 3.08 -1.49 15.46
CA GLU A 6 3.69 -2.78 15.19
C GLU A 6 2.96 -3.52 14.07
N ALA A 7 1.64 -3.57 14.14
CA ALA A 7 0.82 -4.23 13.12
C ALA A 7 0.97 -3.54 11.75
N LYS A 8 0.96 -2.21 11.74
CA LYS A 8 1.17 -1.43 10.52
C LYS A 8 2.51 -1.77 9.87
N ASN A 9 3.58 -1.79 10.65
CA ASN A 9 4.92 -2.08 10.12
C ASN A 9 5.00 -3.50 9.56
N ILE A 10 4.41 -4.46 10.25
CA ILE A 10 4.34 -5.84 9.78
C ILE A 10 3.56 -5.92 8.46
N GLY A 11 2.40 -5.29 8.40
CA GLY A 11 1.53 -5.34 7.24
C GLY A 11 2.13 -4.67 6.01
N ILE A 12 2.70 -3.48 6.19
CA ILE A 12 3.32 -2.75 5.08
C ILE A 12 4.52 -3.52 4.55
N LYS A 13 5.36 -4.05 5.43
CA LYS A 13 6.50 -4.86 5.03
C LYS A 13 6.05 -6.10 4.25
N ALA A 14 5.01 -6.77 4.72
CA ALA A 14 4.46 -7.94 4.04
C ALA A 14 3.93 -7.59 2.65
N CYS A 15 3.26 -6.44 2.51
CA CYS A 15 2.79 -5.95 1.21
C CYS A 15 3.94 -5.68 0.26
N ILE A 16 5.00 -5.04 0.75
CA ILE A 16 6.19 -4.76 -0.06
C ILE A 16 6.82 -6.06 -0.55
N GLU A 17 6.94 -7.05 0.33
CA GLU A 17 7.49 -8.36 -0.04
C GLU A 17 6.64 -9.05 -1.11
N LYS A 18 5.32 -8.90 -1.03
CA LYS A 18 4.41 -9.51 -2.01
C LYS A 18 4.48 -8.84 -3.38
N ILE A 19 4.63 -7.54 -3.42
CA ILE A 19 4.82 -6.81 -4.67
C ILE A 19 6.22 -7.10 -5.24
N GLY A 20 7.22 -7.14 -4.38
CA GLY A 20 8.62 -7.34 -4.74
C GLY A 20 9.46 -6.24 -4.13
N TYR A 21 10.34 -6.62 -3.20
CA TYR A 21 11.13 -5.65 -2.44
C TYR A 21 11.99 -4.79 -3.37
N ASP A 22 12.70 -5.42 -4.29
CA ASP A 22 13.58 -4.67 -5.19
C ASP A 22 12.80 -3.75 -6.11
N PHE A 23 11.66 -4.22 -6.61
CA PHE A 23 10.79 -3.41 -7.45
C PHE A 23 10.27 -2.19 -6.70
N CYS A 24 9.82 -2.36 -5.46
CA CYS A 24 9.34 -1.26 -4.65
C CYS A 24 10.45 -0.25 -4.37
N ARG A 25 11.65 -0.72 -4.10
CA ARG A 25 12.79 0.16 -3.82
C ARG A 25 13.19 0.96 -5.06
N GLU A 26 13.20 0.33 -6.23
CA GLU A 26 13.53 0.99 -7.49
C GLU A 26 12.50 2.06 -7.86
N HIS A 27 11.26 1.88 -7.45
CA HIS A 27 10.15 2.78 -7.78
C HIS A 27 9.64 3.52 -6.54
N ALA A 28 10.49 3.74 -5.55
CA ALA A 28 10.08 4.34 -4.29
C ALA A 28 9.47 5.74 -4.47
N ASP A 29 9.93 6.49 -5.46
CA ASP A 29 9.39 7.83 -5.75
C ASP A 29 7.95 7.77 -6.28
N ASN A 30 7.53 6.62 -6.75
CA ASN A 30 6.20 6.39 -7.30
C ASN A 30 5.42 5.39 -6.45
N ALA A 31 5.73 5.32 -5.16
CA ALA A 31 5.09 4.39 -4.25
C ALA A 31 4.37 5.15 -3.14
N THR A 32 3.32 4.55 -2.64
CA THR A 32 2.59 5.08 -1.49
C THR A 32 2.23 3.94 -0.55
N SER A 33 2.00 4.29 0.70
CA SER A 33 1.51 3.33 1.68
C SER A 33 0.53 4.01 2.62
N GLY A 34 -0.32 3.22 3.22
CA GLY A 34 -1.27 3.73 4.17
C GLY A 34 -1.81 2.62 5.05
N TYR A 35 -2.48 3.01 6.10
CA TYR A 35 -3.09 2.05 7.01
C TYR A 35 -4.28 2.68 7.71
N SER A 36 -5.16 1.83 8.21
CA SER A 36 -6.24 2.24 9.08
C SER A 36 -6.52 1.11 10.08
N GLU A 37 -6.98 1.47 11.26
CA GLU A 37 -7.37 0.49 12.26
C GLU A 37 -8.89 0.46 12.36
N GLU A 38 -9.44 -0.75 12.44
CA GLU A 38 -10.88 -0.93 12.63
C GLU A 38 -11.12 -2.30 13.29
N ASP A 39 -11.83 -2.30 14.41
CA ASP A 39 -12.26 -3.52 15.10
C ASP A 39 -11.13 -4.50 15.44
N GLY A 40 -10.00 -3.96 15.91
CA GLY A 40 -8.87 -4.79 16.31
C GLY A 40 -8.05 -5.33 15.17
N VAL A 41 -8.23 -4.77 13.98
CA VAL A 41 -7.51 -5.17 12.77
C VAL A 41 -6.93 -3.93 12.12
N VAL A 42 -5.69 -4.04 11.65
CA VAL A 42 -5.04 -2.96 10.92
C VAL A 42 -5.06 -3.31 9.43
N ASN A 43 -5.69 -2.48 8.64
CA ASN A 43 -5.73 -2.61 7.19
C ASN A 43 -4.54 -1.85 6.61
N CYS A 44 -3.66 -2.56 5.91
CA CYS A 44 -2.44 -1.99 5.34
C CYS A 44 -2.50 -2.03 3.82
N PHE A 45 -1.97 -0.99 3.21
CA PHE A 45 -1.97 -0.86 1.75
C PHE A 45 -0.62 -0.32 1.28
N VAL A 46 -0.11 -0.90 0.18
CA VAL A 46 1.05 -0.37 -0.55
C VAL A 46 0.70 -0.34 -2.02
N GLY A 47 0.92 0.79 -2.66
CA GLY A 47 0.72 0.94 -4.09
C GLY A 47 2.00 1.44 -4.74
N VAL A 48 2.33 0.91 -5.91
CA VAL A 48 3.54 1.26 -6.65
C VAL A 48 3.19 1.43 -8.12
N SER A 49 3.82 2.41 -8.76
CA SER A 49 3.68 2.63 -10.20
C SER A 49 5.07 2.57 -10.84
N ASP A 50 5.14 1.97 -12.01
CA ASP A 50 6.37 1.93 -12.81
C ASP A 50 6.46 3.11 -13.78
N GLU A 51 5.43 3.95 -13.84
CA GLU A 51 5.44 5.13 -14.67
C GLU A 51 5.94 6.33 -13.89
N PRO A 52 6.86 7.13 -14.46
CA PRO A 52 7.32 8.33 -13.77
C PRO A 52 6.15 9.28 -13.54
N THR A 53 6.08 9.82 -12.34
CA THR A 53 5.07 10.81 -12.02
C THR A 53 5.39 12.07 -12.79
N LYS A 54 4.54 12.42 -13.76
CA LYS A 54 4.67 13.70 -14.43
C LYS A 54 4.33 14.80 -13.43
N GLN A 55 5.11 15.85 -13.44
CA GLN A 55 4.73 17.03 -12.69
C GLN A 55 3.46 17.58 -13.30
N CYS A 56 2.37 17.39 -12.61
CA CYS A 56 1.08 17.88 -13.04
C CYS A 56 0.84 19.23 -12.38
N ASP A 57 0.08 20.10 -13.08
CA ASP A 57 -0.37 21.31 -12.42
C ASP A 57 -1.45 20.96 -11.37
N ILE A 58 -1.81 21.94 -10.56
CA ILE A 58 -2.73 21.73 -9.46
C ILE A 58 -4.08 21.19 -9.93
N SER A 59 -4.55 21.62 -11.09
CA SER A 59 -5.84 21.17 -11.60
C SER A 59 -5.81 19.69 -12.01
N GLU A 60 -4.69 19.23 -12.55
CA GLU A 60 -4.53 17.81 -12.88
C GLU A 60 -4.42 16.96 -11.61
N VAL A 61 -3.75 17.47 -10.58
CA VAL A 61 -3.68 16.79 -9.30
C VAL A 61 -5.08 16.64 -8.71
N ASN A 62 -5.89 17.68 -8.76
CA ASN A 62 -7.27 17.62 -8.28
C ASN A 62 -8.10 16.63 -9.08
N LYS A 63 -7.91 16.56 -10.39
CA LYS A 63 -8.57 15.54 -11.21
C LYS A 63 -8.16 14.14 -10.80
N LEU A 64 -6.88 13.92 -10.52
CA LEU A 64 -6.39 12.63 -10.07
C LEU A 64 -7.00 12.24 -8.72
N VAL A 65 -7.16 13.20 -7.83
CA VAL A 65 -7.80 12.95 -6.54
C VAL A 65 -9.28 12.63 -6.73
N LEU A 66 -9.97 13.35 -7.60
CA LEU A 66 -11.39 13.12 -7.87
C LEU A 66 -11.63 11.82 -8.63
N THR A 67 -10.68 11.40 -9.45
CA THR A 67 -10.74 10.12 -10.15
C THR A 67 -9.96 9.04 -9.38
N SER A 68 -9.90 9.19 -8.07
CA SER A 68 -9.06 8.35 -7.22
C SER A 68 -9.54 6.93 -7.07
N GLY A 69 -10.58 6.56 -7.77
CA GLY A 69 -10.80 5.15 -8.03
C GLY A 69 -9.69 4.60 -8.90
N LYS A 70 -8.74 5.43 -9.29
CA LYS A 70 -7.61 5.00 -10.09
C LYS A 70 -6.73 4.09 -9.25
N LYS A 71 -6.78 2.82 -9.58
CA LYS A 71 -6.01 1.81 -8.88
C LYS A 71 -4.55 1.93 -9.26
N TRP A 72 -3.68 1.70 -8.29
CA TRP A 72 -2.26 1.57 -8.56
C TRP A 72 -2.05 0.34 -9.44
N PRO A 73 -1.16 0.42 -10.45
CA PRO A 73 -0.89 -0.74 -11.32
C PRO A 73 -0.39 -1.94 -10.52
N TYR A 74 0.43 -1.68 -9.52
CA TYR A 74 0.94 -2.71 -8.63
C TYR A 74 0.55 -2.33 -7.21
N ALA A 75 -0.05 -3.26 -6.49
CA ALA A 75 -0.54 -2.96 -5.15
C ALA A 75 -0.71 -4.23 -4.34
N ALA A 76 -0.64 -4.09 -3.05
CA ALA A 76 -0.98 -5.16 -2.13
C ALA A 76 -1.76 -4.57 -0.96
N ARG A 77 -2.70 -5.32 -0.48
CA ARG A 77 -3.50 -4.94 0.68
C ARG A 77 -3.64 -6.14 1.60
N CYS A 78 -3.48 -5.91 2.87
CA CYS A 78 -3.64 -6.96 3.86
C CYS A 78 -4.26 -6.44 5.14
N TYR A 79 -4.75 -7.36 5.94
CA TYR A 79 -5.24 -7.10 7.28
C TYR A 79 -4.31 -7.80 8.27
N VAL A 80 -3.94 -7.10 9.33
CA VAL A 80 -3.10 -7.66 10.41
C VAL A 80 -3.92 -7.63 11.69
N SER A 81 -4.09 -8.80 12.31
CA SER A 81 -4.80 -8.91 13.56
C SER A 81 -3.94 -8.38 14.70
N LEU A 82 -4.53 -7.51 15.54
CA LEU A 82 -3.83 -7.01 16.72
C LEU A 82 -3.67 -8.07 17.82
N ASP A 83 -4.50 -9.11 17.80
CA ASP A 83 -4.44 -10.16 18.82
C ASP A 83 -3.20 -11.04 18.65
N ASP A 84 -2.95 -11.53 17.45
CA ASP A 84 -1.91 -12.54 17.21
C ASP A 84 -0.96 -12.19 16.08
N GLY A 85 -1.19 -11.05 15.38
CA GLY A 85 -0.35 -10.65 14.27
C GLY A 85 -0.59 -11.43 12.99
N GLU A 86 -1.68 -12.19 12.92
CA GLU A 86 -2.02 -12.94 11.71
C GLU A 86 -2.24 -11.99 10.55
N ILE A 87 -1.67 -12.30 9.39
CA ILE A 87 -1.77 -11.47 8.19
C ILE A 87 -2.66 -12.18 7.18
N ARG A 88 -3.64 -11.43 6.64
CA ARG A 88 -4.51 -11.92 5.57
C ARG A 88 -4.45 -10.96 4.41
N PHE A 89 -4.03 -11.46 3.26
CA PHE A 89 -3.98 -10.65 2.04
C PHE A 89 -5.34 -10.68 1.34
N CYS A 90 -5.82 -9.50 0.95
CA CYS A 90 -7.08 -9.39 0.22
C CYS A 90 -6.88 -8.95 -1.23
N GLU A 91 -5.72 -8.38 -1.56
CA GLU A 91 -5.42 -8.00 -2.93
C GLU A 91 -3.91 -7.98 -3.11
N ILE A 92 -3.44 -8.58 -4.20
CA ILE A 92 -2.04 -8.55 -4.59
C ILE A 92 -1.96 -8.39 -6.10
N ARG A 93 -1.29 -7.33 -6.56
CA ARG A 93 -0.98 -7.11 -7.97
C ARG A 93 0.51 -6.87 -8.07
N ARG A 94 1.20 -7.82 -8.65
CA ARG A 94 2.67 -7.82 -8.78
C ARG A 94 3.08 -7.58 -10.22
N PRO A 95 4.27 -7.00 -10.45
CA PRO A 95 4.83 -6.96 -11.80
C PRO A 95 5.11 -8.39 -12.28
N SER A 96 4.81 -8.64 -13.52
CA SER A 96 5.02 -9.95 -14.12
C SER A 96 6.44 -10.08 -14.66
#